data_a096f34771c39a3385dfcd0a7ea02674
#
_entry.id   a096f34771c39a3385dfcd0a7ea02674
#
_cell.length_a   1.000
_cell.length_b   1.000
_cell.length_c   1.000
_cell.angle_alpha   90.00
_cell.angle_beta   90.00
_cell.angle_gamma   90.00
#
_symmetry.space_group_name_H-M   'P 1'
#
loop_
_entity.id
_entity.type
_entity.pdbx_description
1 polymer ?
#
loop_
_entity_poly.entity_id
_entity_poly.type
_entity_poly.pdbx_seq_one_letter_code
_entity_poly.pdbx_strand_id
1 'polypeptide(L)'
;FLGPNGAGKTTSFYMITGQIVPNDGHVYLDGTEITKLPMYKRAQMGVGYLPQDASVFRKMSVENNILSVMEMKGYPKDVREQRLEDLISEFNLSKVRKSLGIQLSGGERRRCEIARALAIDPKFILLDEPFAGVDPIAVEDIQHIIAKLKYKNIGVIITDHNVGETLAIIDRAYLLYEGNILQSGT
;
A
#
# COMPACT_ATOMS: atom_id res chain seq x y z
N PHE A 1 -5.57 -6.66 -9.28
CA PHE A 1 -5.89 -8.07 -9.48
C PHE A 1 -7.20 -8.41 -8.77
N LEU A 2 -8.16 -8.91 -9.50
CA LEU A 2 -9.47 -9.33 -9.01
C LEU A 2 -9.59 -10.85 -9.08
N GLY A 3 -10.39 -11.45 -8.20
CA GLY A 3 -10.64 -12.89 -8.20
C GLY A 3 -11.06 -13.42 -6.83
N PRO A 4 -11.57 -14.65 -6.77
CA PRO A 4 -11.98 -15.26 -5.51
C PRO A 4 -10.80 -15.51 -4.57
N ASN A 5 -11.10 -15.86 -3.32
CA ASN A 5 -10.08 -16.31 -2.39
C ASN A 5 -9.40 -17.56 -2.92
N GLY A 6 -8.08 -17.65 -2.77
CA GLY A 6 -7.28 -18.74 -3.31
C GLY A 6 -6.90 -18.60 -4.80
N ALA A 7 -7.33 -17.54 -5.49
CA ALA A 7 -6.98 -17.33 -6.91
C ALA A 7 -5.49 -17.03 -7.19
N GLY A 8 -4.69 -16.81 -6.15
CA GLY A 8 -3.25 -16.50 -6.29
C GLY A 8 -2.90 -15.01 -6.19
N LYS A 9 -3.84 -14.12 -5.84
CA LYS A 9 -3.61 -12.67 -5.75
C LYS A 9 -2.46 -12.30 -4.80
N THR A 10 -2.56 -12.70 -3.54
CA THR A 10 -1.54 -12.44 -2.52
C THR A 10 -0.22 -13.14 -2.84
N THR A 11 -0.24 -14.34 -3.42
CA THR A 11 0.97 -15.03 -3.89
C THR A 11 1.69 -14.21 -4.97
N SER A 12 0.94 -13.64 -5.93
CA SER A 12 1.52 -12.74 -6.93
C SER A 12 2.16 -11.50 -6.29
N PHE A 13 1.51 -10.91 -5.27
CA PHE A 13 2.08 -9.81 -4.51
C PHE A 13 3.37 -10.20 -3.79
N TYR A 14 3.41 -11.37 -3.19
CA TYR A 14 4.61 -11.87 -2.51
C TYR A 14 5.78 -12.09 -3.48
N MET A 15 5.50 -12.50 -4.72
CA MET A 15 6.53 -12.59 -5.76
C MET A 15 7.01 -11.19 -6.21
N ILE A 16 6.11 -10.22 -6.36
CA ILE A 16 6.48 -8.84 -6.72
C ILE A 16 7.23 -8.14 -5.60
N THR A 17 6.85 -8.34 -4.34
CA THR A 17 7.50 -7.72 -3.18
C THR A 17 8.82 -8.41 -2.78
N GLY A 18 9.03 -9.63 -3.23
CA GLY A 18 10.24 -10.42 -2.92
C GLY A 18 10.15 -11.22 -1.62
N GLN A 19 8.95 -11.47 -1.12
CA GLN A 19 8.71 -12.39 -0.02
C GLN A 19 8.81 -13.85 -0.47
N ILE A 20 8.46 -14.11 -1.75
CA ILE A 20 8.57 -15.42 -2.41
C ILE A 20 9.36 -15.20 -3.70
N VAL A 21 10.28 -16.11 -4.01
CA VAL A 21 10.93 -16.17 -5.31
C VAL A 21 10.09 -17.06 -6.22
N PRO A 22 9.66 -16.60 -7.41
CA PRO A 22 8.93 -17.43 -8.34
C PRO A 22 9.79 -18.61 -8.84
N ASN A 23 9.15 -19.74 -9.08
CA ASN A 23 9.86 -20.92 -9.62
C ASN A 23 10.28 -20.69 -11.07
N ASP A 24 9.50 -19.90 -11.81
CA ASP A 24 9.77 -19.54 -13.20
C ASP A 24 9.26 -18.12 -13.47
N GLY A 25 9.75 -17.49 -14.54
CA GLY A 25 9.44 -16.12 -14.87
C GLY A 25 10.31 -15.08 -14.16
N HIS A 26 10.10 -13.81 -14.51
CA HIS A 26 10.92 -12.70 -14.09
C HIS A 26 10.06 -11.52 -13.61
N VAL A 27 10.57 -10.78 -12.63
CA VAL A 27 9.99 -9.52 -12.16
C VAL A 27 10.94 -8.39 -12.51
N TYR A 28 10.41 -7.37 -13.18
CA TYR A 28 11.15 -6.17 -13.58
C TYR A 28 10.57 -4.92 -12.94
N LEU A 29 11.43 -4.00 -12.57
CA LEU A 29 11.09 -2.65 -12.11
C LEU A 29 11.89 -1.64 -12.96
N ASP A 30 11.21 -0.79 -13.70
CA ASP A 30 11.83 0.19 -14.61
C ASP A 30 12.92 -0.44 -15.51
N GLY A 31 12.65 -1.62 -16.07
CA GLY A 31 13.59 -2.36 -16.93
C GLY A 31 14.71 -3.11 -16.18
N THR A 32 14.82 -2.95 -14.88
CA THR A 32 15.79 -3.68 -14.05
C THR A 32 15.17 -4.97 -13.51
N GLU A 33 15.83 -6.10 -13.71
CA GLU A 33 15.36 -7.36 -13.13
C GLU A 33 15.57 -7.37 -11.62
N ILE A 34 14.47 -7.63 -10.88
CA ILE A 34 14.46 -7.67 -9.43
C ILE A 34 14.07 -9.04 -8.86
N THR A 35 13.93 -10.06 -9.69
CA THR A 35 13.39 -11.40 -9.34
C THR A 35 14.06 -11.99 -8.11
N LYS A 36 15.38 -11.91 -8.01
CA LYS A 36 16.19 -12.47 -6.91
C LYS A 36 16.51 -11.45 -5.80
N LEU A 37 16.07 -10.19 -5.95
CA LEU A 37 16.35 -9.19 -4.92
C LEU A 37 15.42 -9.40 -3.71
N PRO A 38 15.96 -9.33 -2.49
CA PRO A 38 15.15 -9.43 -1.28
C PRO A 38 14.25 -8.19 -1.12
N MET A 39 13.18 -8.33 -0.34
CA MET A 39 12.15 -7.31 -0.13
C MET A 39 12.72 -5.93 0.23
N TYR A 40 13.72 -5.86 1.13
CA TYR A 40 14.29 -4.58 1.55
C TYR A 40 14.98 -3.82 0.41
N LYS A 41 15.64 -4.54 -0.53
CA LYS A 41 16.25 -3.90 -1.71
C LYS A 41 15.19 -3.38 -2.66
N ARG A 42 14.10 -4.13 -2.87
CA ARG A 42 12.97 -3.66 -3.69
C ARG A 42 12.30 -2.43 -3.07
N ALA A 43 12.16 -2.41 -1.72
CA ALA A 43 11.67 -1.23 -1.01
C ALA A 43 12.59 0.00 -1.20
N GLN A 44 13.92 -0.19 -1.17
CA GLN A 44 14.89 0.89 -1.46
C GLN A 44 14.78 1.41 -2.90
N MET A 45 14.37 0.56 -3.84
CA MET A 45 14.13 0.93 -5.24
C MET A 45 12.77 1.61 -5.47
N GLY A 46 11.93 1.70 -4.44
CA GLY A 46 10.65 2.39 -4.48
C GLY A 46 9.41 1.49 -4.57
N VAL A 47 9.52 0.22 -4.20
CA VAL A 47 8.34 -0.69 -4.10
C VAL A 47 7.78 -0.62 -2.69
N GLY A 48 6.61 0.00 -2.53
CA GLY A 48 5.84 0.00 -1.28
C GLY A 48 4.88 -1.20 -1.22
N TYR A 49 4.61 -1.69 -0.02
CA TYR A 49 3.65 -2.78 0.20
C TYR A 49 2.80 -2.51 1.44
N LEU A 50 1.50 -2.60 1.27
CA LEU A 50 0.51 -2.51 2.34
C LEU A 50 -0.22 -3.86 2.45
N PRO A 51 0.06 -4.66 3.47
CA PRO A 51 -0.55 -5.97 3.65
C PRO A 51 -2.05 -5.86 4.01
N GLN A 52 -2.77 -6.97 3.85
CA GLN A 52 -4.15 -7.11 4.29
C GLN A 52 -4.27 -6.95 5.81
N ASP A 53 -3.39 -7.60 6.56
CA ASP A 53 -3.34 -7.49 8.01
C ASP A 53 -2.84 -6.12 8.47
N ALA A 54 -3.34 -5.69 9.64
CA ALA A 54 -2.94 -4.44 10.25
C ALA A 54 -1.43 -4.38 10.50
N SER A 55 -0.77 -3.42 9.85
CA SER A 55 0.68 -3.23 9.90
C SER A 55 1.12 -2.06 10.78
N VAL A 56 0.18 -1.32 11.35
CA VAL A 56 0.48 -0.18 12.24
C VAL A 56 1.27 -0.64 13.48
N PHE A 57 2.26 0.13 13.88
CA PHE A 57 2.97 -0.10 15.14
C PHE A 57 2.06 0.28 16.31
N ARG A 58 1.44 -0.72 16.92
CA ARG A 58 0.33 -0.58 17.88
C ARG A 58 0.67 0.27 19.11
N LYS A 59 1.93 0.25 19.57
CA LYS A 59 2.42 0.99 20.74
C LYS A 59 3.07 2.34 20.40
N MET A 60 3.06 2.74 19.14
CA MET A 60 3.55 4.03 18.68
C MET A 60 2.38 4.94 18.35
N SER A 61 2.56 6.26 18.51
CA SER A 61 1.58 7.25 18.04
C SER A 61 1.49 7.25 16.51
N VAL A 62 0.43 7.85 15.96
CA VAL A 62 0.28 8.04 14.50
C VAL A 62 1.49 8.77 13.92
N GLU A 63 1.89 9.91 14.51
CA GLU A 63 3.07 10.65 14.03
C GLU A 63 4.34 9.82 14.08
N ASN A 64 4.56 9.04 15.16
CA ASN A 64 5.76 8.21 15.29
C ASN A 64 5.73 7.02 14.31
N ASN A 65 4.56 6.48 13.98
CA ASN A 65 4.41 5.50 12.91
C ASN A 65 4.92 6.04 11.56
N ILE A 66 4.59 7.29 11.24
CA ILE A 66 5.00 7.93 9.99
C ILE A 66 6.48 8.35 10.05
N LEU A 67 6.92 8.96 11.16
CA LEU A 67 8.30 9.41 11.33
C LEU A 67 9.31 8.26 11.27
N SER A 68 8.97 7.09 11.83
CA SER A 68 9.89 5.95 11.93
C SER A 68 10.46 5.51 10.58
N VAL A 69 9.65 5.46 9.54
CA VAL A 69 10.11 5.03 8.20
C VAL A 69 10.97 6.10 7.52
N MET A 70 10.71 7.37 7.77
CA MET A 70 11.53 8.47 7.28
C MET A 70 12.88 8.53 7.98
N GLU A 71 12.93 8.21 9.28
CA GLU A 71 14.18 8.05 10.04
C GLU A 71 15.02 6.89 9.51
N MET A 72 14.41 5.74 9.30
CA MET A 72 15.06 4.58 8.70
C MET A 72 15.60 4.86 7.28
N LYS A 73 14.92 5.73 6.53
CA LYS A 73 15.36 6.19 5.20
C LYS A 73 16.50 7.20 5.27
N GLY A 74 16.76 7.78 6.45
CA GLY A 74 17.82 8.77 6.66
C GLY A 74 17.45 10.19 6.23
N TYR A 75 16.15 10.54 6.19
CA TYR A 75 15.74 11.89 5.85
C TYR A 75 16.17 12.90 6.94
N PRO A 76 16.66 14.11 6.57
CA PRO A 76 16.95 15.17 7.49
C PRO A 76 15.74 15.55 8.36
N LYS A 77 15.99 16.10 9.55
CA LYS A 77 14.94 16.40 10.52
C LYS A 77 13.89 17.38 9.98
N ASP A 78 14.33 18.45 9.36
CA ASP A 78 13.48 19.49 8.75
C ASP A 78 12.57 18.90 7.64
N VAL A 79 13.12 18.03 6.79
CA VAL A 79 12.36 17.32 5.75
C VAL A 79 11.30 16.41 6.40
N ARG A 80 11.66 15.68 7.46
CA ARG A 80 10.73 14.79 8.16
C ARG A 80 9.58 15.56 8.80
N GLU A 81 9.88 16.69 9.46
CA GLU A 81 8.87 17.53 10.12
C GLU A 81 7.88 18.10 9.11
N GLN A 82 8.37 18.71 8.03
CA GLN A 82 7.50 19.25 6.98
C GLN A 82 6.63 18.15 6.36
N ARG A 83 7.23 17.04 5.98
CA ARG A 83 6.52 15.93 5.34
C ARG A 83 5.50 15.27 6.26
N LEU A 84 5.79 15.20 7.57
CA LEU A 84 4.84 14.74 8.57
C LEU A 84 3.59 15.62 8.60
N GLU A 85 3.75 16.95 8.62
CA GLU A 85 2.60 17.88 8.63
C GLU A 85 1.76 17.71 7.37
N ASP A 86 2.40 17.59 6.20
CA ASP A 86 1.70 17.38 4.92
C ASP A 86 0.89 16.08 4.94
N LEU A 87 1.48 14.97 5.39
CA LEU A 87 0.81 13.67 5.47
C LEU A 87 -0.30 13.65 6.52
N ILE A 88 -0.08 14.20 7.71
CA ILE A 88 -1.10 14.29 8.76
C ILE A 88 -2.32 15.07 8.27
N SER A 89 -2.10 16.18 7.55
CA SER A 89 -3.17 16.98 6.96
C SER A 89 -3.88 16.24 5.82
N GLU A 90 -3.12 15.72 4.86
CA GLU A 90 -3.65 15.05 3.66
C GLU A 90 -4.51 13.83 4.01
N PHE A 91 -4.13 13.07 5.04
CA PHE A 91 -4.80 11.84 5.46
C PHE A 91 -5.82 12.05 6.59
N ASN A 92 -6.16 13.31 6.92
CA ASN A 92 -7.11 13.64 7.99
C ASN A 92 -6.79 12.96 9.33
N LEU A 93 -5.50 12.95 9.71
CA LEU A 93 -5.00 12.30 10.92
C LEU A 93 -4.75 13.27 12.09
N SER A 94 -5.04 14.56 11.91
CA SER A 94 -4.74 15.61 12.90
C SER A 94 -5.35 15.32 14.27
N LYS A 95 -6.62 14.86 14.31
CA LYS A 95 -7.34 14.55 15.56
C LYS A 95 -6.73 13.37 16.33
N VAL A 96 -6.13 12.43 15.63
CA VAL A 96 -5.56 11.20 16.20
C VAL A 96 -4.03 11.17 16.17
N ARG A 97 -3.41 12.30 15.84
CA ARG A 97 -1.95 12.43 15.68
C ARG A 97 -1.15 11.79 16.82
N LYS A 98 -1.57 12.03 18.06
CA LYS A 98 -0.92 11.53 19.28
C LYS A 98 -1.49 10.20 19.78
N SER A 99 -2.58 9.70 19.19
CA SER A 99 -3.18 8.44 19.58
C SER A 99 -2.28 7.27 19.22
N LEU A 100 -2.27 6.24 20.05
CA LEU A 100 -1.52 5.03 19.78
C LEU A 100 -2.20 4.21 18.67
N GLY A 101 -1.43 3.48 17.88
CA GLY A 101 -1.95 2.65 16.79
C GLY A 101 -3.04 1.66 17.23
N ILE A 102 -2.98 1.18 18.46
CA ILE A 102 -4.00 0.28 19.04
C ILE A 102 -5.35 0.98 19.28
N GLN A 103 -5.39 2.30 19.38
CA GLN A 103 -6.59 3.09 19.70
C GLN A 103 -7.35 3.52 18.46
N LEU A 104 -6.78 3.33 17.27
CA LEU A 104 -7.34 3.78 16.01
C LEU A 104 -8.51 2.92 15.56
N SER A 105 -9.56 3.55 15.03
CA SER A 105 -10.60 2.88 14.25
C SER A 105 -10.01 2.20 13.00
N GLY A 106 -10.76 1.32 12.35
CA GLY A 106 -10.32 0.65 11.13
C GLY A 106 -9.89 1.63 10.03
N GLY A 107 -10.70 2.65 9.77
CA GLY A 107 -10.41 3.67 8.77
C GLY A 107 -9.22 4.56 9.14
N GLU A 108 -9.12 5.03 10.39
CA GLU A 108 -7.97 5.82 10.86
C GLU A 108 -6.66 5.02 10.77
N ARG A 109 -6.72 3.75 11.17
CA ARG A 109 -5.58 2.84 11.05
C ARG A 109 -5.13 2.69 9.60
N ARG A 110 -6.07 2.43 8.68
CA ARG A 110 -5.75 2.26 7.26
C ARG A 110 -5.15 3.54 6.66
N ARG A 111 -5.70 4.71 6.98
CA ARG A 111 -5.13 6.00 6.58
C ARG A 111 -3.71 6.21 7.12
N CYS A 112 -3.46 5.86 8.37
CA CYS A 112 -2.12 5.93 8.98
C CYS A 112 -1.13 4.99 8.27
N GLU A 113 -1.53 3.77 7.94
CA GLU A 113 -0.70 2.79 7.22
C GLU A 113 -0.34 3.26 5.81
N ILE A 114 -1.32 3.81 5.07
CA ILE A 114 -1.07 4.38 3.75
C ILE A 114 -0.15 5.60 3.84
N ALA A 115 -0.41 6.52 4.77
CA ALA A 115 0.44 7.70 5.00
C ALA A 115 1.89 7.30 5.31
N ARG A 116 2.08 6.28 6.15
CA ARG A 116 3.40 5.72 6.46
C ARG A 116 4.07 5.14 5.22
N ALA A 117 3.35 4.39 4.39
CA ALA A 117 3.89 3.81 3.16
C ALA A 117 4.32 4.88 2.15
N LEU A 118 3.59 6.00 2.10
CA LEU A 118 3.89 7.13 1.21
C LEU A 118 4.99 8.06 1.73
N ALA A 119 5.31 7.98 3.02
CA ALA A 119 6.30 8.86 3.66
C ALA A 119 7.70 8.75 3.05
N ILE A 120 8.02 7.66 2.37
CA ILE A 120 9.33 7.38 1.77
C ILE A 120 9.35 7.49 0.24
N ASP A 121 8.36 8.15 -0.37
CA ASP A 121 8.22 8.37 -1.82
C ASP A 121 8.35 7.08 -2.64
N PRO A 122 7.44 6.12 -2.50
CA PRO A 122 7.47 4.94 -3.35
C PRO A 122 7.16 5.30 -4.80
N LYS A 123 7.77 4.60 -5.75
CA LYS A 123 7.39 4.66 -7.17
C LYS A 123 6.13 3.85 -7.46
N PHE A 124 6.01 2.72 -6.77
CA PHE A 124 4.88 1.80 -6.85
C PHE A 124 4.44 1.40 -5.44
N ILE A 125 3.15 1.26 -5.25
CA ILE A 125 2.57 0.72 -4.02
C ILE A 125 1.64 -0.44 -4.34
N LEU A 126 1.83 -1.55 -3.63
CA LEU A 126 0.97 -2.71 -3.70
C LEU A 126 0.03 -2.69 -2.49
N LEU A 127 -1.26 -2.68 -2.73
CA LEU A 127 -2.32 -2.64 -1.71
C LEU A 127 -3.05 -3.97 -1.70
N ASP A 128 -2.82 -4.78 -0.67
CA ASP A 128 -3.48 -6.08 -0.52
C ASP A 128 -4.77 -5.91 0.27
N GLU A 129 -5.90 -6.10 -0.39
CA GLU A 129 -7.26 -5.94 0.14
C GLU A 129 -7.43 -4.65 0.97
N PRO A 130 -7.22 -3.46 0.38
CA PRO A 130 -7.19 -2.20 1.12
C PRO A 130 -8.51 -1.84 1.81
N PHE A 131 -9.61 -2.43 1.40
CA PHE A 131 -10.95 -2.18 1.94
C PHE A 131 -11.40 -3.22 2.97
N ALA A 132 -10.61 -4.28 3.20
CA ALA A 132 -10.95 -5.35 4.12
C ALA A 132 -11.07 -4.83 5.57
N GLY A 133 -12.20 -5.11 6.23
CA GLY A 133 -12.44 -4.72 7.62
C GLY A 133 -12.56 -3.22 7.86
N VAL A 134 -12.83 -2.44 6.83
CA VAL A 134 -13.07 -0.99 6.88
C VAL A 134 -14.59 -0.77 6.79
N ASP A 135 -15.08 0.20 7.56
CA ASP A 135 -16.49 0.58 7.48
C ASP A 135 -16.81 1.29 6.14
N PRO A 136 -18.06 1.22 5.63
CA PRO A 136 -18.41 1.73 4.30
C PRO A 136 -18.12 3.23 4.10
N ILE A 137 -18.25 4.04 5.14
CA ILE A 137 -17.97 5.48 5.04
C ILE A 137 -16.48 5.72 4.85
N ALA A 138 -15.65 4.99 5.60
CA ALA A 138 -14.20 5.09 5.47
C ALA A 138 -13.65 4.45 4.18
N VAL A 139 -14.39 3.55 3.53
CA VAL A 139 -14.03 3.00 2.21
C VAL A 139 -13.97 4.12 1.17
N GLU A 140 -14.96 5.02 1.10
CA GLU A 140 -14.96 6.16 0.18
C GLU A 140 -13.74 7.06 0.39
N ASP A 141 -13.39 7.35 1.65
CA ASP A 141 -12.19 8.13 1.99
C ASP A 141 -10.91 7.47 1.44
N ILE A 142 -10.80 6.14 1.61
CA ILE A 142 -9.64 5.38 1.13
C ILE A 142 -9.59 5.34 -0.40
N GLN A 143 -10.74 5.17 -1.06
CA GLN A 143 -10.85 5.25 -2.52
C GLN A 143 -10.34 6.60 -3.04
N HIS A 144 -10.78 7.72 -2.44
CA HIS A 144 -10.31 9.05 -2.80
C HIS A 144 -8.79 9.22 -2.61
N ILE A 145 -8.25 8.67 -1.52
CA ILE A 145 -6.81 8.67 -1.27
C ILE A 145 -6.08 7.91 -2.38
N ILE A 146 -6.50 6.67 -2.68
CA ILE A 146 -5.86 5.84 -3.69
C ILE A 146 -5.94 6.50 -5.07
N ALA A 147 -7.11 7.05 -5.44
CA ALA A 147 -7.27 7.75 -6.71
C ALA A 147 -6.30 8.94 -6.86
N LYS A 148 -6.01 9.65 -5.76
CA LYS A 148 -5.04 10.77 -5.76
C LYS A 148 -3.60 10.32 -5.99
N LEU A 149 -3.23 9.07 -5.68
CA LEU A 149 -1.86 8.58 -5.90
C LEU A 149 -1.46 8.61 -7.37
N LYS A 150 -2.41 8.42 -8.26
CA LYS A 150 -2.22 8.56 -9.71
C LYS A 150 -1.68 9.95 -10.10
N TYR A 151 -2.21 11.01 -9.49
CA TYR A 151 -1.75 12.39 -9.74
C TYR A 151 -0.37 12.68 -9.15
N LYS A 152 0.11 11.83 -8.26
CA LYS A 152 1.47 11.89 -7.69
C LYS A 152 2.48 11.04 -8.49
N ASN A 153 2.08 10.52 -9.65
CA ASN A 153 2.89 9.59 -10.47
C ASN A 153 3.33 8.33 -9.70
N ILE A 154 2.51 7.86 -8.77
CA ILE A 154 2.74 6.61 -8.05
C ILE A 154 1.91 5.52 -8.73
N GLY A 155 2.57 4.47 -9.20
CA GLY A 155 1.90 3.28 -9.71
C GLY A 155 1.22 2.52 -8.57
N VAL A 156 -0.05 2.12 -8.75
CA VAL A 156 -0.81 1.40 -7.73
C VAL A 156 -1.25 0.05 -8.27
N ILE A 157 -0.94 -1.01 -7.53
CA ILE A 157 -1.48 -2.34 -7.80
C ILE A 157 -2.35 -2.74 -6.62
N ILE A 158 -3.59 -3.12 -6.89
CA ILE A 158 -4.57 -3.49 -5.87
C ILE A 158 -4.98 -4.95 -6.06
N THR A 159 -5.04 -5.71 -4.98
CA THR A 159 -5.83 -6.94 -4.92
C THR A 159 -7.06 -6.69 -4.08
N ASP A 160 -8.22 -7.14 -4.52
CA ASP A 160 -9.41 -7.15 -3.68
C ASP A 160 -10.39 -8.20 -4.19
N HIS A 161 -11.28 -8.63 -3.31
CA HIS A 161 -12.45 -9.44 -3.63
C HIS A 161 -13.72 -8.58 -3.79
N ASN A 162 -13.70 -7.34 -3.31
CA ASN A 162 -14.77 -6.36 -3.49
C ASN A 162 -14.62 -5.66 -4.85
N VAL A 163 -15.21 -6.29 -5.88
CA VAL A 163 -15.07 -5.86 -7.26
C VAL A 163 -15.64 -4.45 -7.47
N GLY A 164 -16.81 -4.15 -6.87
CA GLY A 164 -17.48 -2.85 -7.07
C GLY A 164 -16.63 -1.68 -6.62
N GLU A 165 -16.09 -1.76 -5.40
CA GLU A 165 -15.26 -0.71 -4.82
C GLU A 165 -13.94 -0.52 -5.57
N THR A 166 -13.37 -1.62 -6.05
CA THR A 166 -12.08 -1.58 -6.74
C THR A 166 -12.22 -1.05 -8.16
N LEU A 167 -13.24 -1.48 -8.91
CA LEU A 167 -13.46 -1.02 -10.29
C LEU A 167 -13.68 0.50 -10.40
N ALA A 168 -14.19 1.14 -9.35
CA ALA A 168 -14.42 2.58 -9.33
C ALA A 168 -13.13 3.43 -9.42
N ILE A 169 -11.96 2.85 -9.09
CA ILE A 169 -10.71 3.61 -8.92
C ILE A 169 -9.54 3.12 -9.78
N ILE A 170 -9.71 2.03 -10.55
CA ILE A 170 -8.62 1.44 -11.35
C ILE A 170 -8.74 1.81 -12.83
N ASP A 171 -7.61 1.79 -13.53
CA ASP A 171 -7.54 1.99 -14.98
C ASP A 171 -7.57 0.67 -15.74
N ARG A 172 -7.13 -0.43 -15.11
CA ARG A 172 -7.06 -1.77 -15.72
C ARG A 172 -7.27 -2.85 -14.68
N ALA A 173 -8.04 -3.87 -15.05
CA ALA A 173 -8.28 -5.05 -14.25
C ALA A 173 -7.64 -6.30 -14.86
N TYR A 174 -7.20 -7.20 -14.00
CA TYR A 174 -6.78 -8.56 -14.32
C TYR A 174 -7.59 -9.53 -13.46
N LEU A 175 -8.38 -10.39 -14.09
CA LEU A 175 -9.17 -11.40 -13.40
C LEU A 175 -8.34 -12.67 -13.24
N LEU A 176 -8.04 -13.03 -12.00
CA LEU A 176 -7.32 -14.24 -11.63
C LEU A 176 -8.29 -15.35 -11.21
N TYR A 177 -8.00 -16.55 -11.67
CA TYR A 177 -8.70 -17.76 -11.24
C TYR A 177 -7.72 -18.95 -11.29
N GLU A 178 -7.60 -19.69 -10.19
CA GLU A 178 -6.70 -20.85 -10.06
C GLU A 178 -5.26 -20.57 -10.58
N GLY A 179 -4.72 -19.43 -10.20
CA GLY A 179 -3.35 -19.03 -10.57
C GLY A 179 -3.16 -18.51 -12.00
N ASN A 180 -4.23 -18.43 -12.77
CA ASN A 180 -4.17 -17.96 -14.16
C ASN A 180 -4.91 -16.63 -14.35
N ILE A 181 -4.45 -15.81 -15.29
CA ILE A 181 -5.18 -14.63 -15.73
C ILE A 181 -6.20 -15.07 -16.78
N LEU A 182 -7.48 -15.05 -16.41
CA LEU A 182 -8.57 -15.40 -17.32
C LEU A 182 -8.89 -14.30 -18.32
N GLN A 183 -8.86 -13.06 -17.85
CA GLN A 183 -9.22 -11.88 -18.63
C GLN A 183 -8.50 -10.65 -18.11
N SER A 184 -8.24 -9.71 -19.00
CA SER A 184 -7.79 -8.37 -18.67
C SER A 184 -8.53 -7.33 -19.49
N GLY A 185 -8.76 -6.16 -18.90
CA GLY A 185 -9.48 -5.08 -19.58
C GLY A 185 -9.30 -3.74 -18.87
N THR A 186 -9.74 -2.67 -19.52
CA THR A 186 -9.83 -1.27 -19.02
C THR A 186 -11.27 -0.93 -18.71
#